data_368ce2a9487d8b89a948fac4e8786ac6
#
_entry.id   368ce2a9487d8b89a948fac4e8786ac6
#
_cell.length_a   1.000
_cell.length_b   1.000
_cell.length_c   1.000
_cell.angle_alpha   90.00
_cell.angle_beta   90.00
_cell.angle_gamma   90.00
#
_symmetry.space_group_name_H-M   'P 1'
#
loop_
_entity.id
_entity.type
_entity.pdbx_description
1 polymer ?
#
loop_
_entity_poly.entity_id
_entity_poly.type
_entity_poly.pdbx_seq_one_letter_code
_entity_poly.pdbx_strand_id
1 'polypeptide(L)'
;MAETTFTLWRQRLGYGIADLSCNLVWQMISLYLMFFYTDVMGLPAYYVGLMFLVTRLVDGVADVLMGLVIDNTTTRWGRCRPWLLIGALPFGLLCILAFYVPDFGTTGKLLYAFVTYLCLSFLYTLVNIPFCAMLPFLTSDSAERTTLSAVRILLGSLGATIVAVATLPLVGMLGKGNQQQGFLYTAVIFGVLAAFFLLVSFRNVEEKITLTGERMTLKRAWISLRANRPWWVFASNIFPVSY
;
A
#
# COMPACT_ATOMS: atom_id res chain seq x y z
N MET A 1 13.40 14.23 28.76
CA MET A 1 12.88 13.04 29.48
C MET A 1 13.25 11.82 28.65
N ALA A 2 13.89 10.80 29.25
CA ALA A 2 14.17 9.54 28.56
C ALA A 2 12.84 8.89 28.19
N GLU A 3 12.65 8.58 26.92
CA GLU A 3 11.46 7.82 26.49
C GLU A 3 11.47 6.45 27.16
N THR A 4 10.32 6.04 27.69
CA THR A 4 10.23 4.70 28.29
C THR A 4 10.38 3.64 27.19
N THR A 5 11.02 2.54 27.47
CA THR A 5 11.21 1.41 26.53
C THR A 5 9.86 0.96 25.95
N PHE A 6 8.79 1.04 26.73
CA PHE A 6 7.42 0.73 26.29
C PHE A 6 6.94 1.67 25.17
N THR A 7 7.19 2.98 25.29
CA THR A 7 6.79 3.96 24.27
C THR A 7 7.54 3.75 22.95
N LEU A 8 8.83 3.40 23.01
CA LEU A 8 9.63 3.08 21.83
C LEU A 8 9.11 1.83 21.11
N TRP A 9 8.85 0.74 21.83
CA TRP A 9 8.32 -0.48 21.22
C TRP A 9 6.91 -0.29 20.65
N ARG A 10 6.06 0.50 21.31
CA ARG A 10 4.74 0.87 20.79
C ARG A 10 4.85 1.57 19.43
N GLN A 11 5.80 2.48 19.28
CA GLN A 11 6.03 3.20 18.02
C GLN A 11 6.62 2.29 16.94
N ARG A 12 7.60 1.43 17.29
CA ARG A 12 8.22 0.46 16.38
C ARG A 12 7.20 -0.52 15.81
N LEU A 13 6.40 -1.13 16.69
CA LEU A 13 5.34 -2.06 16.28
C LEU A 13 4.24 -1.33 15.50
N GLY A 14 3.83 -0.14 15.94
CA GLY A 14 2.84 0.66 15.22
C GLY A 14 3.27 0.97 13.79
N TYR A 15 4.53 1.33 13.59
CA TYR A 15 5.09 1.58 12.27
C TYR A 15 5.16 0.30 11.42
N GLY A 16 5.63 -0.81 11.97
CA GLY A 16 5.71 -2.07 11.25
C GLY A 16 4.34 -2.69 10.91
N ILE A 17 3.33 -2.52 11.77
CA ILE A 17 1.95 -2.99 11.53
C ILE A 17 1.33 -2.30 10.31
N ALA A 18 1.68 -1.05 10.00
CA ALA A 18 1.23 -0.42 8.76
C ALA A 18 1.74 -1.14 7.52
N ASP A 19 3.00 -1.58 7.52
CA ASP A 19 3.58 -2.34 6.40
C ASP A 19 2.93 -3.73 6.27
N LEU A 20 2.68 -4.39 7.39
CA LEU A 20 1.91 -5.64 7.43
C LEU A 20 0.54 -5.44 6.78
N SER A 21 -0.18 -4.37 7.14
CA SER A 21 -1.48 -4.04 6.57
C SER A 21 -1.42 -3.83 5.05
N CYS A 22 -0.47 -3.03 4.58
CA CYS A 22 -0.27 -2.79 3.15
C CYS A 22 0.03 -4.09 2.41
N ASN A 23 0.87 -4.97 2.99
CA ASN A 23 1.21 -6.25 2.39
C ASN A 23 0.06 -7.26 2.39
N LEU A 24 -0.85 -7.26 3.35
CA LEU A 24 -2.05 -8.11 3.31
C LEU A 24 -2.86 -7.88 2.04
N VAL A 25 -3.09 -6.63 1.67
CA VAL A 25 -3.85 -6.27 0.47
C VAL A 25 -3.01 -6.40 -0.79
N TRP A 26 -1.77 -5.89 -0.78
CA TRP A 26 -0.91 -5.88 -1.95
C TRP A 26 -0.55 -7.28 -2.45
N GLN A 27 -0.24 -8.20 -1.55
CA GLN A 27 0.07 -9.59 -1.91
C GLN A 27 -1.17 -10.34 -2.41
N MET A 28 -2.34 -10.07 -1.83
CA MET A 28 -3.60 -10.62 -2.33
C MET A 28 -3.84 -10.22 -3.80
N ILE A 29 -3.60 -8.95 -4.13
CA ILE A 29 -3.69 -8.44 -5.50
C ILE A 29 -2.62 -9.07 -6.39
N SER A 30 -1.37 -9.02 -5.97
CA SER A 30 -0.23 -9.41 -6.80
C SER A 30 -0.22 -10.90 -7.15
N LEU A 31 -0.66 -11.76 -6.23
CA LEU A 31 -0.62 -13.20 -6.42
C LEU A 31 -1.91 -13.76 -7.03
N TYR A 32 -3.07 -13.18 -6.69
CA TYR A 32 -4.34 -13.84 -6.96
C TYR A 32 -5.30 -13.03 -7.83
N LEU A 33 -5.13 -11.71 -8.00
CA LEU A 33 -6.12 -10.89 -8.71
C LEU A 33 -6.20 -11.25 -10.20
N MET A 34 -5.06 -11.52 -10.85
CA MET A 34 -5.05 -11.92 -12.25
C MET A 34 -5.79 -13.23 -12.45
N PHE A 35 -5.48 -14.25 -11.63
CA PHE A 35 -6.19 -15.54 -11.63
C PHE A 35 -7.68 -15.36 -11.37
N PHE A 36 -8.04 -14.55 -10.38
CA PHE A 36 -9.44 -14.30 -10.05
C PHE A 36 -10.21 -13.66 -11.22
N TYR A 37 -9.62 -12.68 -11.91
CA TYR A 37 -10.28 -12.04 -13.03
C TYR A 37 -10.38 -12.93 -14.26
N THR A 38 -9.37 -13.76 -14.56
CA THR A 38 -9.37 -14.64 -15.73
C THR A 38 -10.16 -15.91 -15.50
N ASP A 39 -9.89 -16.63 -14.45
CA ASP A 39 -10.39 -18.00 -14.23
C ASP A 39 -11.69 -18.04 -13.43
N VAL A 40 -11.86 -17.14 -12.46
CA VAL A 40 -13.03 -17.13 -11.58
C VAL A 40 -14.12 -16.20 -12.11
N MET A 41 -13.76 -15.00 -12.57
CA MET A 41 -14.69 -14.01 -13.12
C MET A 41 -14.96 -14.23 -14.61
N GLY A 42 -14.07 -14.96 -15.31
CA GLY A 42 -14.23 -15.33 -16.73
C GLY A 42 -13.90 -14.20 -17.70
N LEU A 43 -13.01 -13.26 -17.34
CA LEU A 43 -12.60 -12.18 -18.23
C LEU A 43 -11.47 -12.61 -19.17
N PRO A 44 -11.47 -12.14 -20.45
CA PRO A 44 -10.38 -12.46 -21.37
C PRO A 44 -9.03 -11.90 -20.85
N ALA A 45 -8.00 -12.76 -20.77
CA ALA A 45 -6.69 -12.41 -20.20
C ALA A 45 -6.02 -11.20 -20.88
N TYR A 46 -6.27 -11.00 -22.21
CA TYR A 46 -5.75 -9.85 -22.94
C TYR A 46 -6.21 -8.51 -22.34
N TYR A 47 -7.51 -8.37 -22.04
CA TYR A 47 -8.05 -7.13 -21.46
C TYR A 47 -7.60 -6.94 -20.01
N VAL A 48 -7.47 -8.04 -19.26
CA VAL A 48 -6.93 -7.98 -17.87
C VAL A 48 -5.47 -7.54 -17.87
N GLY A 49 -4.64 -8.05 -18.79
CA GLY A 49 -3.25 -7.63 -18.94
C GLY A 49 -3.14 -6.14 -19.34
N LEU A 50 -3.98 -5.68 -20.29
CA LEU A 50 -4.02 -4.27 -20.68
C LEU A 50 -4.45 -3.36 -19.52
N MET A 51 -5.43 -3.79 -18.74
CA MET A 51 -5.89 -3.09 -17.53
C MET A 51 -4.76 -2.91 -16.53
N PHE A 52 -3.98 -3.97 -16.23
CA PHE A 52 -2.83 -3.88 -15.35
C PHE A 52 -1.75 -2.94 -15.89
N LEU A 53 -1.48 -2.98 -17.20
CA LEU A 53 -0.51 -2.08 -17.82
C LEU A 53 -0.93 -0.61 -17.69
N VAL A 54 -2.19 -0.29 -18.02
CA VAL A 54 -2.72 1.08 -17.91
C VAL A 54 -2.68 1.57 -16.47
N THR A 55 -3.09 0.74 -15.51
CA THR A 55 -3.04 1.09 -14.09
C THR A 55 -1.62 1.39 -13.64
N ARG A 56 -0.61 0.61 -14.06
CA ARG A 56 0.81 0.88 -13.72
C ARG A 56 1.31 2.23 -14.26
N LEU A 57 0.87 2.64 -15.43
CA LEU A 57 1.22 3.97 -15.96
C LEU A 57 0.58 5.09 -15.14
N VAL A 58 -0.68 4.90 -14.73
CA VAL A 58 -1.39 5.85 -13.87
C VAL A 58 -0.75 5.93 -12.48
N ASP A 59 -0.34 4.78 -11.91
CA ASP A 59 0.34 4.72 -10.61
C ASP A 59 1.61 5.55 -10.60
N GLY A 60 2.44 5.46 -11.63
CA GLY A 60 3.67 6.26 -11.71
C GLY A 60 3.42 7.77 -11.66
N VAL A 61 2.31 8.24 -12.24
CA VAL A 61 1.90 9.65 -12.14
C VAL A 61 1.33 9.95 -10.75
N ALA A 62 0.47 9.07 -10.24
CA ALA A 62 -0.15 9.23 -8.92
C ALA A 62 0.88 9.28 -7.79
N ASP A 63 1.94 8.47 -7.84
CA ASP A 63 3.02 8.44 -6.85
C ASP A 63 3.73 9.80 -6.75
N VAL A 64 4.05 10.42 -7.89
CA VAL A 64 4.69 11.74 -7.94
C VAL A 64 3.75 12.81 -7.37
N LEU A 65 2.48 12.78 -7.75
CA LEU A 65 1.48 13.72 -7.25
C LEU A 65 1.27 13.57 -5.75
N MET A 66 1.20 12.33 -5.26
CA MET A 66 1.04 12.05 -3.84
C MET A 66 2.25 12.53 -3.03
N GLY A 67 3.48 12.36 -3.52
CA GLY A 67 4.67 12.93 -2.90
C GLY A 67 4.55 14.45 -2.70
N LEU A 68 4.10 15.19 -3.72
CA LEU A 68 3.88 16.64 -3.61
C LEU A 68 2.75 17.00 -2.65
N VAL A 69 1.68 16.23 -2.61
CA VAL A 69 0.58 16.43 -1.67
C VAL A 69 1.06 16.30 -0.24
N ILE A 70 1.87 15.26 0.06
CA ILE A 70 2.45 15.04 1.39
C ILE A 70 3.36 16.21 1.79
N ASP A 71 4.25 16.64 0.90
CA ASP A 71 5.19 17.73 1.16
C ASP A 71 4.47 19.05 1.51
N ASN A 72 3.29 19.26 0.94
CA ASN A 72 2.46 20.44 1.18
C ASN A 72 1.38 20.24 2.27
N THR A 73 1.26 19.04 2.82
CA THR A 73 0.29 18.74 3.88
C THR A 73 0.84 19.16 5.23
N THR A 74 0.06 19.95 5.96
CA THR A 74 0.34 20.32 7.35
C THR A 74 -0.94 20.18 8.17
N THR A 75 -0.98 19.19 9.06
CA THR A 75 -2.15 18.97 9.94
C THR A 75 -1.71 18.88 11.40
N ARG A 76 -2.69 18.97 12.31
CA ARG A 76 -2.47 18.77 13.75
C ARG A 76 -1.96 17.37 14.12
N TRP A 77 -2.10 16.39 13.22
CA TRP A 77 -1.66 15.01 13.43
C TRP A 77 -0.32 14.69 12.76
N GLY A 78 0.29 15.67 12.07
CA GLY A 78 1.50 15.51 11.26
C GLY A 78 1.21 15.60 9.76
N ARG A 79 2.20 15.22 8.94
CA ARG A 79 2.12 15.24 7.47
C ARG A 79 1.62 13.92 6.89
N CYS A 80 2.07 12.81 7.44
CA CYS A 80 1.86 11.46 6.88
C CYS A 80 0.71 10.71 7.58
N ARG A 81 0.57 10.85 8.89
CA ARG A 81 -0.45 10.14 9.70
C ARG A 81 -1.90 10.31 9.22
N PRO A 82 -2.37 11.51 8.82
CA PRO A 82 -3.76 11.68 8.38
C PRO A 82 -4.16 10.76 7.23
N TRP A 83 -3.22 10.49 6.34
CA TRP A 83 -3.44 9.64 5.17
C TRP A 83 -3.67 8.17 5.53
N LEU A 84 -3.02 7.68 6.59
CA LEU A 84 -3.29 6.34 7.14
C LEU A 84 -4.73 6.23 7.66
N LEU A 85 -5.22 7.26 8.34
CA LEU A 85 -6.58 7.28 8.87
C LEU A 85 -7.63 7.36 7.76
N ILE A 86 -7.45 8.30 6.82
CA ILE A 86 -8.37 8.51 5.69
C ILE A 86 -8.42 7.29 4.79
N GLY A 87 -7.25 6.68 4.53
CA GLY A 87 -7.14 5.51 3.67
C GLY A 87 -7.60 4.20 4.31
N ALA A 88 -7.60 4.06 5.63
CA ALA A 88 -7.82 2.78 6.30
C ALA A 88 -9.10 2.07 5.89
N LEU A 89 -10.25 2.72 6.01
CA LEU A 89 -11.54 2.11 5.69
C LEU A 89 -11.74 1.93 4.17
N PRO A 90 -11.52 2.96 3.32
CA PRO A 90 -11.66 2.79 1.88
C PRO A 90 -10.74 1.73 1.29
N PHE A 91 -9.50 1.60 1.81
CA PHE A 91 -8.52 0.62 1.35
C PHE A 91 -8.99 -0.82 1.57
N GLY A 92 -9.48 -1.11 2.79
CA GLY A 92 -10.07 -2.42 3.10
C GLY A 92 -11.33 -2.70 2.27
N LEU A 93 -12.20 -1.69 2.10
CA LEU A 93 -13.43 -1.81 1.31
C LEU A 93 -13.13 -2.10 -0.18
N LEU A 94 -12.19 -1.36 -0.79
CA LEU A 94 -11.85 -1.60 -2.20
C LEU A 94 -11.13 -2.94 -2.40
N CYS A 95 -10.37 -3.43 -1.40
CA CYS A 95 -9.86 -4.79 -1.45
C CYS A 95 -11.00 -5.82 -1.56
N ILE A 96 -12.07 -5.67 -0.79
CA ILE A 96 -13.25 -6.55 -0.85
C ILE A 96 -13.94 -6.43 -2.21
N LEU A 97 -14.16 -5.20 -2.69
CA LEU A 97 -14.84 -4.95 -3.97
C LEU A 97 -14.04 -5.48 -5.16
N ALA A 98 -12.72 -5.48 -5.12
CA ALA A 98 -11.88 -6.04 -6.19
C ALA A 98 -12.06 -7.56 -6.37
N PHE A 99 -12.47 -8.28 -5.32
CA PHE A 99 -12.77 -9.72 -5.34
C PHE A 99 -14.27 -10.04 -5.32
N TYR A 100 -15.12 -9.08 -5.65
CA TYR A 100 -16.55 -9.28 -5.84
C TYR A 100 -16.88 -9.44 -7.33
N VAL A 101 -17.73 -10.40 -7.66
CA VAL A 101 -18.20 -10.64 -9.03
C VAL A 101 -19.62 -10.10 -9.17
N PRO A 102 -19.83 -8.97 -9.87
CA PRO A 102 -21.16 -8.45 -10.11
C PRO A 102 -21.89 -9.24 -11.21
N ASP A 103 -23.23 -9.26 -11.15
CA ASP A 103 -24.10 -9.91 -12.15
C ASP A 103 -24.28 -9.03 -13.39
N PHE A 104 -23.16 -8.65 -14.02
CA PHE A 104 -23.16 -7.86 -15.26
C PHE A 104 -22.74 -8.73 -16.45
N GLY A 105 -23.07 -8.30 -17.68
CA GLY A 105 -22.47 -8.88 -18.88
C GLY A 105 -20.94 -8.69 -18.90
N THR A 106 -20.24 -9.39 -19.80
CA THR A 106 -18.77 -9.40 -19.87
C THR A 106 -18.14 -8.00 -19.90
N THR A 107 -18.72 -7.08 -20.69
CA THR A 107 -18.23 -5.68 -20.77
C THR A 107 -18.43 -4.94 -19.43
N GLY A 108 -19.57 -5.16 -18.76
CA GLY A 108 -19.83 -4.56 -17.45
C GLY A 108 -18.89 -5.08 -16.37
N LYS A 109 -18.59 -6.38 -16.35
CA LYS A 109 -17.58 -6.98 -15.47
C LYS A 109 -16.20 -6.39 -15.72
N LEU A 110 -15.79 -6.22 -16.97
CA LEU A 110 -14.50 -5.65 -17.32
C LEU A 110 -14.36 -4.20 -16.83
N LEU A 111 -15.40 -3.39 -17.05
CA LEU A 111 -15.42 -2.00 -16.57
C LEU A 111 -15.37 -1.94 -15.04
N TYR A 112 -16.15 -2.79 -14.36
CA TYR A 112 -16.15 -2.90 -12.90
C TYR A 112 -14.75 -3.28 -12.37
N ALA A 113 -14.13 -4.32 -12.93
CA ALA A 113 -12.81 -4.77 -12.56
C ALA A 113 -11.75 -3.66 -12.75
N PHE A 114 -11.82 -2.95 -13.88
CA PHE A 114 -10.90 -1.83 -14.17
C PHE A 114 -11.06 -0.69 -13.16
N VAL A 115 -12.29 -0.24 -12.91
CA VAL A 115 -12.56 0.88 -11.99
C VAL A 115 -12.17 0.51 -10.55
N THR A 116 -12.56 -0.68 -10.08
CA THR A 116 -12.24 -1.12 -8.71
C THR A 116 -10.74 -1.29 -8.51
N TYR A 117 -10.02 -1.87 -9.49
CA TYR A 117 -8.58 -2.03 -9.41
C TYR A 117 -7.85 -0.68 -9.48
N LEU A 118 -8.25 0.22 -10.37
CA LEU A 118 -7.68 1.57 -10.46
C LEU A 118 -7.87 2.35 -9.16
N CYS A 119 -9.07 2.33 -8.58
CA CYS A 119 -9.35 2.98 -7.30
C CYS A 119 -8.54 2.35 -6.15
N LEU A 120 -8.42 1.01 -6.14
CA LEU A 120 -7.63 0.30 -5.13
C LEU A 120 -6.13 0.65 -5.23
N SER A 121 -5.59 0.73 -6.45
CA SER A 121 -4.20 1.13 -6.70
C SER A 121 -3.96 2.56 -6.24
N PHE A 122 -4.87 3.48 -6.57
CA PHE A 122 -4.79 4.86 -6.10
C PHE A 122 -4.83 4.97 -4.57
N LEU A 123 -5.70 4.21 -3.89
CA LEU A 123 -5.72 4.17 -2.42
C LEU A 123 -4.47 3.52 -1.82
N TYR A 124 -3.91 2.52 -2.50
CA TYR A 124 -2.62 1.97 -2.10
C TYR A 124 -1.54 3.05 -2.11
N THR A 125 -1.41 3.81 -3.20
CA THR A 125 -0.49 4.95 -3.29
C THR A 125 -0.75 5.99 -2.18
N LEU A 126 -2.03 6.32 -1.93
CA LEU A 126 -2.44 7.28 -0.90
C LEU A 126 -2.05 6.85 0.53
N VAL A 127 -1.99 5.56 0.81
CA VAL A 127 -1.57 5.00 2.11
C VAL A 127 -0.07 4.75 2.16
N ASN A 128 0.47 4.11 1.11
CA ASN A 128 1.85 3.59 1.12
C ASN A 128 2.91 4.70 0.98
N ILE A 129 2.67 5.72 0.13
CA ILE A 129 3.66 6.81 -0.04
C ILE A 129 3.85 7.62 1.24
N PRO A 130 2.77 8.11 1.94
CA PRO A 130 2.94 8.77 3.23
C PRO A 130 3.58 7.87 4.27
N PHE A 131 3.21 6.59 4.29
CA PHE A 131 3.81 5.62 5.19
C PHE A 131 5.32 5.48 4.97
N CYS A 132 5.78 5.33 3.73
CA CYS A 132 7.21 5.26 3.40
C CYS A 132 7.95 6.57 3.74
N ALA A 133 7.31 7.72 3.50
CA ALA A 133 7.87 9.04 3.80
C ALA A 133 7.92 9.36 5.30
N MET A 134 7.22 8.61 6.14
CA MET A 134 7.06 8.91 7.57
C MET A 134 8.34 8.73 8.39
N LEU A 135 9.24 7.82 8.02
CA LEU A 135 10.40 7.43 8.82
C LEU A 135 11.26 8.60 9.32
N PRO A 136 11.61 9.62 8.51
CA PRO A 136 12.38 10.78 8.98
C PRO A 136 11.65 11.65 10.01
N PHE A 137 10.32 11.60 10.06
CA PHE A 137 9.51 12.36 11.01
C PHE A 137 9.34 11.66 12.37
N LEU A 138 9.67 10.36 12.45
CA LEU A 138 9.54 9.57 13.67
C LEU A 138 10.70 9.77 14.63
N THR A 139 11.94 9.85 14.11
CA THR A 139 13.15 9.99 14.91
C THR A 139 14.29 10.64 14.13
N SER A 140 15.17 11.37 14.82
CA SER A 140 16.44 11.88 14.30
C SER A 140 17.59 10.91 14.51
N ASP A 141 17.45 9.92 15.41
CA ASP A 141 18.49 8.95 15.71
C ASP A 141 18.62 7.90 14.60
N SER A 142 19.83 7.73 14.07
CA SER A 142 20.14 6.80 13.00
C SER A 142 19.98 5.33 13.43
N ALA A 143 20.33 4.99 14.67
CA ALA A 143 20.20 3.64 15.20
C ALA A 143 18.70 3.26 15.34
N GLU A 144 17.88 4.20 15.82
CA GLU A 144 16.43 4.00 15.93
C GLU A 144 15.77 3.87 14.55
N ARG A 145 16.21 4.65 13.54
CA ARG A 145 15.73 4.50 12.14
C ARG A 145 16.00 3.11 11.59
N THR A 146 17.18 2.56 11.88
CA THR A 146 17.55 1.20 11.47
C THR A 146 16.64 0.16 12.12
N THR A 147 16.38 0.30 13.43
CA THR A 147 15.47 -0.58 14.17
C THR A 147 14.03 -0.51 13.64
N LEU A 148 13.51 0.70 13.40
CA LEU A 148 12.18 0.91 12.80
C LEU A 148 12.07 0.26 11.42
N SER A 149 13.11 0.40 10.59
CA SER A 149 13.15 -0.22 9.27
C SER A 149 13.22 -1.75 9.36
N ALA A 150 13.97 -2.32 10.30
CA ALA A 150 14.05 -3.76 10.51
C ALA A 150 12.69 -4.35 10.95
N VAL A 151 12.03 -3.71 11.92
CA VAL A 151 10.69 -4.12 12.39
C VAL A 151 9.66 -4.00 11.26
N ARG A 152 9.72 -2.94 10.47
CA ARG A 152 8.88 -2.75 9.28
C ARG A 152 9.03 -3.91 8.30
N ILE A 153 10.27 -4.21 7.88
CA ILE A 153 10.56 -5.28 6.90
C ILE A 153 10.08 -6.64 7.44
N LEU A 154 10.33 -6.92 8.72
CA LEU A 154 9.92 -8.17 9.35
C LEU A 154 8.39 -8.33 9.34
N LEU A 155 7.63 -7.31 9.75
CA LEU A 155 6.17 -7.36 9.78
C LEU A 155 5.57 -7.33 8.38
N GLY A 156 6.16 -6.58 7.43
CA GLY A 156 5.76 -6.60 6.03
C GLY A 156 5.93 -7.98 5.40
N SER A 157 7.08 -8.62 5.62
CA SER A 157 7.34 -9.99 5.15
C SER A 157 6.41 -11.01 5.80
N LEU A 158 6.07 -10.83 7.09
CA LEU A 158 5.09 -11.67 7.77
C LEU A 158 3.72 -11.55 7.10
N GLY A 159 3.27 -10.33 6.80
CA GLY A 159 2.01 -10.09 6.08
C GLY A 159 2.00 -10.77 4.70
N ALA A 160 3.07 -10.61 3.94
CA ALA A 160 3.22 -11.26 2.64
C ALA A 160 3.15 -12.79 2.74
N THR A 161 3.84 -13.38 3.71
CA THR A 161 3.86 -14.82 3.96
C THR A 161 2.48 -15.33 4.37
N ILE A 162 1.77 -14.62 5.25
CA ILE A 162 0.40 -14.97 5.67
C ILE A 162 -0.51 -15.06 4.43
N VAL A 163 -0.48 -14.08 3.57
CA VAL A 163 -1.31 -14.10 2.35
C VAL A 163 -0.93 -15.23 1.42
N ALA A 164 0.37 -15.43 1.16
CA ALA A 164 0.82 -16.48 0.26
C ALA A 164 0.42 -17.89 0.72
N VAL A 165 0.48 -18.14 2.02
CA VAL A 165 0.20 -19.48 2.59
C VAL A 165 -1.29 -19.66 2.91
N ALA A 166 -1.97 -18.64 3.42
CA ALA A 166 -3.32 -18.77 3.95
C ALA A 166 -4.42 -18.58 2.90
N THR A 167 -4.17 -17.87 1.78
CA THR A 167 -5.25 -17.52 0.84
C THR A 167 -5.94 -18.73 0.25
N LEU A 168 -5.22 -19.67 -0.35
CA LEU A 168 -5.84 -20.85 -1.00
C LEU A 168 -6.56 -21.78 -0.02
N PRO A 169 -6.00 -22.11 1.15
CA PRO A 169 -6.73 -22.84 2.20
C PRO A 169 -8.01 -22.12 2.62
N LEU A 170 -7.97 -20.80 2.85
CA LEU A 170 -9.16 -20.02 3.22
C LEU A 170 -10.21 -20.04 2.11
N VAL A 171 -9.80 -19.84 0.86
CA VAL A 171 -10.71 -19.91 -0.30
C VAL A 171 -11.39 -21.28 -0.38
N GLY A 172 -10.66 -22.37 -0.17
CA GLY A 172 -11.23 -23.71 -0.16
C GLY A 172 -12.22 -23.93 0.99
N MET A 173 -11.84 -23.55 2.20
CA MET A 173 -12.65 -23.76 3.42
C MET A 173 -13.92 -22.88 3.40
N LEU A 174 -13.80 -21.60 3.06
CA LEU A 174 -14.90 -20.65 3.11
C LEU A 174 -15.81 -20.74 1.89
N GLY A 175 -15.26 -21.08 0.74
CA GLY A 175 -16.01 -21.18 -0.52
C GLY A 175 -16.87 -22.41 -0.66
N LYS A 176 -16.61 -23.47 0.12
CA LYS A 176 -17.38 -24.74 0.07
C LYS A 176 -17.64 -25.23 -1.36
N GLY A 177 -16.64 -25.13 -2.24
CA GLY A 177 -16.74 -25.49 -3.65
C GLY A 177 -17.08 -24.32 -4.60
N ASN A 178 -17.46 -23.15 -4.09
CA ASN A 178 -17.68 -21.94 -4.89
C ASN A 178 -16.46 -21.01 -4.74
N GLN A 179 -15.59 -20.95 -5.76
CA GLN A 179 -14.39 -20.14 -5.74
C GLN A 179 -14.67 -18.64 -5.64
N GLN A 180 -15.74 -18.14 -6.26
CA GLN A 180 -16.11 -16.71 -6.20
C GLN A 180 -16.39 -16.30 -4.75
N GLN A 181 -17.19 -17.08 -4.03
CA GLN A 181 -17.47 -16.83 -2.61
C GLN A 181 -16.25 -17.01 -1.73
N GLY A 182 -15.40 -18.00 -2.03
CA GLY A 182 -14.17 -18.24 -1.30
C GLY A 182 -13.21 -17.06 -1.36
N PHE A 183 -12.95 -16.51 -2.56
CA PHE A 183 -12.13 -15.33 -2.72
C PHE A 183 -12.74 -14.08 -2.06
N LEU A 184 -14.05 -13.90 -2.18
CA LEU A 184 -14.75 -12.78 -1.56
C LEU A 184 -14.60 -12.81 -0.02
N TYR A 185 -14.88 -13.94 0.62
CA TYR A 185 -14.76 -14.04 2.08
C TYR A 185 -13.31 -13.89 2.55
N THR A 186 -12.36 -14.43 1.80
CA THR A 186 -10.93 -14.23 2.11
C THR A 186 -10.53 -12.76 1.97
N ALA A 187 -11.01 -12.07 0.93
CA ALA A 187 -10.80 -10.63 0.76
C ALA A 187 -11.47 -9.80 1.87
N VAL A 188 -12.63 -10.22 2.38
CA VAL A 188 -13.27 -9.59 3.56
C VAL A 188 -12.37 -9.71 4.78
N ILE A 189 -11.83 -10.90 5.06
CA ILE A 189 -10.94 -11.11 6.21
C ILE A 189 -9.70 -10.21 6.08
N PHE A 190 -8.98 -10.26 4.96
CA PHE A 190 -7.77 -9.46 4.79
C PHE A 190 -8.04 -7.97 4.71
N GLY A 191 -9.13 -7.55 4.05
CA GLY A 191 -9.52 -6.13 3.97
C GLY A 191 -9.88 -5.54 5.33
N VAL A 192 -10.64 -6.28 6.15
CA VAL A 192 -10.99 -5.85 7.52
C VAL A 192 -9.75 -5.81 8.41
N LEU A 193 -8.89 -6.84 8.34
CA LEU A 193 -7.63 -6.85 9.09
C LEU A 193 -6.71 -5.70 8.66
N ALA A 194 -6.62 -5.43 7.36
CA ALA A 194 -5.82 -4.31 6.86
C ALA A 194 -6.34 -2.96 7.37
N ALA A 195 -7.64 -2.71 7.29
CA ALA A 195 -8.25 -1.50 7.83
C ALA A 195 -7.99 -1.37 9.34
N PHE A 196 -8.19 -2.45 10.10
CA PHE A 196 -7.94 -2.48 11.53
C PHE A 196 -6.48 -2.15 11.87
N PHE A 197 -5.53 -2.79 11.20
CA PHE A 197 -4.10 -2.58 11.43
C PHE A 197 -3.63 -1.16 11.05
N LEU A 198 -4.19 -0.55 10.01
CA LEU A 198 -3.93 0.85 9.69
C LEU A 198 -4.43 1.80 10.79
N LEU A 199 -5.61 1.54 11.35
CA LEU A 199 -6.15 2.32 12.47
C LEU A 199 -5.30 2.15 13.74
N VAL A 200 -4.84 0.93 14.02
CA VAL A 200 -3.91 0.63 15.13
C VAL A 200 -2.58 1.36 14.91
N SER A 201 -2.05 1.34 13.68
CA SER A 201 -0.82 2.07 13.33
C SER A 201 -1.00 3.58 13.55
N PHE A 202 -2.07 4.17 13.01
CA PHE A 202 -2.37 5.58 13.21
C PHE A 202 -2.37 5.99 14.70
N ARG A 203 -2.92 5.13 15.57
CA ARG A 203 -3.00 5.41 17.01
C ARG A 203 -1.65 5.28 17.73
N ASN A 204 -0.77 4.40 17.25
CA ASN A 204 0.48 4.05 17.94
C ASN A 204 1.70 4.80 17.43
N VAL A 205 1.64 5.34 16.21
CA VAL A 205 2.74 6.10 15.61
C VAL A 205 2.52 7.58 15.85
N GLU A 206 3.58 8.31 16.21
CA GLU A 206 3.55 9.75 16.44
C GLU A 206 4.70 10.43 15.70
N GLU A 207 4.38 11.43 14.86
CA GLU A 207 5.37 12.25 14.19
C GLU A 207 5.93 13.27 15.19
N LYS A 208 7.21 13.15 15.54
CA LYS A 208 7.86 13.97 16.56
C LYS A 208 8.63 15.15 15.97
N ILE A 209 9.02 15.03 14.69
CA ILE A 209 9.87 16.00 14.02
C ILE A 209 9.02 16.75 13.00
N THR A 210 8.88 18.04 13.20
CA THR A 210 8.29 18.95 12.21
C THR A 210 9.41 19.51 11.33
N LEU A 211 9.54 19.02 10.11
CA LEU A 211 10.43 19.62 9.14
C LEU A 211 9.73 20.89 8.58
N THR A 212 10.20 22.05 9.01
CA THR A 212 9.81 23.35 8.42
C THR A 212 10.58 23.51 7.11
N GLY A 213 9.97 23.05 6.01
CA GLY A 213 10.50 23.24 4.66
C GLY A 213 9.64 24.24 3.87
N GLU A 214 10.25 24.92 2.89
CA GLU A 214 9.50 25.71 1.91
C GLU A 214 8.56 24.78 1.10
N ARG A 215 7.42 25.33 0.68
CA ARG A 215 6.45 24.60 -0.17
C ARG A 215 7.12 24.04 -1.42
N MET A 216 7.02 22.73 -1.60
CA MET A 216 7.57 22.03 -2.75
C MET A 216 6.64 22.22 -3.96
N THR A 217 7.19 22.72 -5.07
CA THR A 217 6.50 22.79 -6.36
C THR A 217 7.09 21.78 -7.33
N LEU A 218 6.31 21.27 -8.29
CA LEU A 218 6.79 20.33 -9.33
C LEU A 218 8.08 20.80 -9.99
N LYS A 219 8.18 22.09 -10.29
CA LYS A 219 9.38 22.69 -10.90
C LYS A 219 10.61 22.58 -9.98
N ARG A 220 10.45 22.88 -8.69
CA ARG A 220 11.54 22.76 -7.69
C ARG A 220 11.93 21.30 -7.47
N ALA A 221 10.95 20.40 -7.37
CA ALA A 221 11.19 18.96 -7.24
C ALA A 221 11.99 18.43 -8.44
N TRP A 222 11.63 18.80 -9.66
CA TRP A 222 12.34 18.42 -10.89
C TRP A 222 13.78 18.96 -10.92
N ILE A 223 13.99 20.23 -10.57
CA ILE A 223 15.33 20.83 -10.51
C ILE A 223 16.21 20.11 -9.47
N SER A 224 15.66 19.85 -8.28
CA SER A 224 16.37 19.13 -7.21
C SER A 224 16.73 17.70 -7.62
N LEU A 225 15.81 17.00 -8.27
CA LEU A 225 16.02 15.65 -8.76
C LEU A 225 17.13 15.60 -9.83
N ARG A 226 17.08 16.53 -10.78
CA ARG A 226 18.09 16.64 -11.85
C ARG A 226 19.48 16.95 -11.33
N ALA A 227 19.58 17.72 -10.25
CA ALA A 227 20.85 18.06 -9.60
C ALA A 227 21.39 16.95 -8.69
N ASN A 228 20.57 15.95 -8.34
CA ASN A 228 20.91 14.89 -7.40
C ASN A 228 21.67 13.74 -8.08
N ARG A 229 22.99 13.89 -8.27
CA ARG A 229 23.87 12.85 -8.85
C ARG A 229 23.76 11.49 -8.14
N PRO A 230 23.77 11.39 -6.80
CA PRO A 230 23.63 10.11 -6.11
C PRO A 230 22.34 9.37 -6.47
N TRP A 231 21.24 10.10 -6.67
CA TRP A 231 19.97 9.50 -7.06
C TRP A 231 20.05 8.88 -8.47
N TRP A 232 20.68 9.56 -9.43
CA TRP A 232 20.84 9.05 -10.79
C TRP A 232 21.73 7.80 -10.84
N VAL A 233 22.80 7.77 -10.04
CA VAL A 233 23.66 6.57 -9.92
C VAL A 233 22.86 5.41 -9.32
N PHE A 234 22.05 5.65 -8.27
CA PHE A 234 21.19 4.62 -7.70
C PHE A 234 20.13 4.13 -8.70
N ALA A 235 19.44 5.04 -9.37
CA ALA A 235 18.43 4.71 -10.38
C ALA A 235 19.01 3.89 -11.55
N SER A 236 20.20 4.25 -12.03
CA SER A 236 20.87 3.49 -13.11
C SER A 236 21.27 2.07 -12.70
N ASN A 237 21.53 1.82 -11.41
CA ASN A 237 21.82 0.48 -10.89
C ASN A 237 20.57 -0.38 -10.66
N ILE A 238 19.38 0.22 -10.54
CA ILE A 238 18.12 -0.53 -10.43
C ILE A 238 17.66 -1.09 -11.78
N PHE A 239 18.04 -0.41 -12.87
CA PHE A 239 17.82 -0.91 -14.23
C PHE A 239 19.13 -1.48 -14.78
N PRO A 240 19.52 -2.73 -14.45
CA PRO A 240 20.64 -3.36 -15.12
C PRO A 240 20.31 -3.43 -16.59
N VAL A 241 21.14 -2.77 -17.43
CA VAL A 241 21.11 -2.97 -18.87
C VAL A 241 21.51 -4.43 -19.07
N SER A 242 20.53 -5.30 -19.28
CA SER A 242 20.77 -6.69 -19.68
C SER A 242 21.32 -6.63 -21.10
N TYR A 243 22.63 -6.82 -21.23
CA TYR A 243 23.26 -7.19 -22.49
C TYR A 243 23.04 -8.67 -22.74
#